data_f0815680a89ca2f59ef5b1495a34d509
#
_entry.id   f0815680a89ca2f59ef5b1495a34d509
#
_cell.length_a   1.000
_cell.length_b   1.000
_cell.length_c   1.000
_cell.angle_alpha   90.00
_cell.angle_beta   90.00
_cell.angle_gamma   90.00
#
_symmetry.space_group_name_H-M   'P 1'
#
loop_
_entity.id
_entity.type
_entity.pdbx_description
1 polymer ?
#
loop_
_entity_poly.entity_id
_entity_poly.type
_entity_poly.pdbx_seq_one_letter_code
_entity_poly.pdbx_strand_id
1 'polypeptide(L)'
;MGFPVYDYRKDIRNILVTPQIRARFLRMEVGQYNKGHTHDLGHEIFLILQGQAEFEIDGEKEVVGPGQMCVALVDENHAVRNVGDVPDIMYLSVTPHIQPTHTMWADEGTRQPPHFISNAAYDVPLDEITPTAKLLGCHLEAAEALAERVEAAVNVQQEQAAVLKQALASGQKDAALEARDKMWAALFLMYSQSFDLAQAWNDLASRLAGDDL
;
A
#
# COMPACT_ATOMS: atom_id res chain seq x y z
N MET A 1 9.05 -9.26 26.13
CA MET A 1 9.56 -8.17 25.25
C MET A 1 8.37 -7.29 24.91
N GLY A 2 8.53 -5.94 24.97
CA GLY A 2 7.47 -5.01 24.57
C GLY A 2 7.38 -4.88 23.04
N PHE A 3 6.35 -4.21 22.54
CA PHE A 3 6.22 -3.80 21.13
C PHE A 3 7.05 -2.52 20.88
N PRO A 4 7.51 -2.26 19.65
CA PRO A 4 8.22 -1.03 19.30
C PRO A 4 7.33 0.20 19.45
N VAL A 5 7.91 1.29 19.98
CA VAL A 5 7.26 2.60 20.10
C VAL A 5 8.12 3.61 19.36
N TYR A 6 7.48 4.38 18.47
CA TYR A 6 8.16 5.36 17.62
C TYR A 6 7.79 6.79 18.03
N ASP A 7 8.77 7.70 17.95
CA ASP A 7 8.60 9.12 18.25
C ASP A 7 8.93 9.94 17.00
N TYR A 8 7.94 10.64 16.44
CA TYR A 8 8.10 11.42 15.21
C TYR A 8 9.21 12.49 15.26
N ARG A 9 9.66 12.89 16.47
CA ARG A 9 10.76 13.84 16.66
C ARG A 9 12.15 13.19 16.47
N LYS A 10 12.24 11.87 16.43
CA LYS A 10 13.49 11.09 16.39
C LYS A 10 13.52 10.09 15.24
N ASP A 11 12.37 9.45 14.95
CA ASP A 11 12.27 8.34 14.01
C ASP A 11 11.82 8.83 12.62
N ILE A 12 12.54 9.81 12.03
CA ILE A 12 12.25 10.33 10.68
C ILE A 12 12.69 9.29 9.65
N ARG A 13 11.84 8.30 9.41
CA ARG A 13 12.09 7.16 8.52
C ARG A 13 10.81 6.35 8.27
N ASN A 14 10.90 5.34 7.41
CA ASN A 14 9.86 4.32 7.34
C ASN A 14 9.89 3.48 8.62
N ILE A 15 8.76 3.33 9.28
CA ILE A 15 8.60 2.62 10.55
C ILE A 15 7.94 1.26 10.37
N LEU A 16 7.23 1.07 9.27
CA LEU A 16 6.60 -0.18 8.87
C LEU A 16 6.54 -0.23 7.35
N VAL A 17 7.04 -1.32 6.77
CA VAL A 17 6.96 -1.59 5.32
C VAL A 17 6.57 -3.05 5.13
N THR A 18 5.37 -3.26 4.65
CA THR A 18 4.80 -4.56 4.28
C THR A 18 3.96 -4.37 3.01
N PRO A 19 3.57 -5.43 2.29
CA PRO A 19 2.67 -5.28 1.14
C PRO A 19 1.32 -4.63 1.49
N GLN A 20 0.87 -4.78 2.73
CA GLN A 20 -0.40 -4.22 3.20
C GLN A 20 -0.31 -2.70 3.40
N ILE A 21 0.85 -2.21 3.87
CA ILE A 21 1.01 -0.81 4.23
C ILE A 21 2.49 -0.41 4.27
N ARG A 22 2.79 0.80 3.81
CA ARG A 22 4.00 1.53 4.17
C ARG A 22 3.61 2.69 5.09
N ALA A 23 4.27 2.81 6.23
CA ALA A 23 4.07 3.91 7.17
C ALA A 23 5.41 4.56 7.53
N ARG A 24 5.46 5.91 7.57
CA ARG A 24 6.68 6.66 7.89
C ARG A 24 6.38 7.97 8.60
N PHE A 25 7.41 8.51 9.27
CA PHE A 25 7.49 9.93 9.56
C PHE A 25 8.38 10.60 8.51
N LEU A 26 7.84 11.61 7.84
CA LEU A 26 8.52 12.42 6.85
C LEU A 26 8.74 13.82 7.42
N ARG A 27 9.95 14.34 7.25
CA ARG A 27 10.29 15.74 7.50
C ARG A 27 10.54 16.43 6.18
N MET A 28 9.99 17.61 6.00
CA MET A 28 10.26 18.47 4.86
C MET A 28 10.80 19.81 5.36
N GLU A 29 11.88 20.27 4.73
CA GLU A 29 12.46 21.57 5.04
C GLU A 29 11.57 22.71 4.51
N VAL A 30 11.73 23.93 5.06
CA VAL A 30 10.97 25.11 4.62
C VAL A 30 11.09 25.30 3.12
N GLY A 31 9.96 25.40 2.42
CA GLY A 31 9.86 25.57 0.98
C GLY A 31 10.12 24.29 0.15
N GLN A 32 10.45 23.17 0.81
CA GLN A 32 10.61 21.89 0.08
C GLN A 32 9.31 21.51 -0.62
N TYR A 33 9.44 20.97 -1.84
CA TYR A 33 8.33 20.56 -2.69
C TYR A 33 8.53 19.14 -3.19
N ASN A 34 7.58 18.27 -2.93
CA ASN A 34 7.48 16.95 -3.51
C ASN A 34 6.49 17.00 -4.67
N LYS A 35 6.99 16.70 -5.89
CA LYS A 35 6.24 16.78 -7.15
C LYS A 35 5.01 15.87 -7.14
N GLY A 36 4.04 16.25 -7.96
CA GLY A 36 2.83 15.48 -8.20
C GLY A 36 3.10 14.07 -8.71
N HIS A 37 2.41 13.12 -8.08
CA HIS A 37 2.42 11.71 -8.42
C HIS A 37 1.10 11.05 -7.99
N THR A 38 0.88 9.82 -8.45
CA THR A 38 -0.28 9.02 -8.05
C THR A 38 0.19 7.70 -7.44
N HIS A 39 -0.68 7.09 -6.64
CA HIS A 39 -0.59 5.68 -6.23
C HIS A 39 -1.67 4.88 -6.93
N ASP A 40 -1.29 4.03 -7.89
CA ASP A 40 -2.22 3.35 -8.80
C ASP A 40 -3.10 2.29 -8.13
N LEU A 41 -2.66 1.75 -7.00
CA LEU A 41 -3.35 0.70 -6.25
C LEU A 41 -3.79 1.17 -4.87
N GLY A 42 -3.32 2.32 -4.41
CA GLY A 42 -3.41 2.66 -3.00
C GLY A 42 -3.89 4.08 -2.70
N HIS A 43 -4.34 4.24 -1.48
CA HIS A 43 -4.60 5.55 -0.89
C HIS A 43 -3.38 6.00 -0.11
N GLU A 44 -3.13 7.31 -0.06
CA GLU A 44 -2.14 7.89 0.84
C GLU A 44 -2.81 8.82 1.85
N ILE A 45 -2.46 8.63 3.11
CA ILE A 45 -2.97 9.44 4.24
C ILE A 45 -1.82 10.27 4.78
N PHE A 46 -2.08 11.56 5.01
CA PHE A 46 -1.14 12.50 5.60
C PHE A 46 -1.73 13.11 6.87
N LEU A 47 -1.00 13.01 7.97
CA LEU A 47 -1.33 13.67 9.24
C LEU A 47 -0.19 14.60 9.62
N ILE A 48 -0.44 15.91 9.65
CA ILE A 48 0.57 16.88 10.07
C ILE A 48 0.73 16.83 11.59
N LEU A 49 1.98 16.65 12.03
CA LEU A 49 2.37 16.61 13.44
C LEU A 49 3.07 17.88 13.88
N GLN A 50 3.75 18.57 12.96
CA GLN A 50 4.44 19.83 13.18
C GLN A 50 4.51 20.63 11.87
N GLY A 51 4.54 21.97 11.96
CA GLY A 51 4.67 22.85 10.79
C GLY A 51 3.37 22.98 9.99
N GLN A 52 3.47 23.39 8.74
CA GLN A 52 2.34 23.54 7.82
C GLN A 52 2.74 23.11 6.41
N ALA A 53 1.90 22.32 5.76
CA ALA A 53 2.09 21.90 4.39
C ALA A 53 0.87 22.26 3.54
N GLU A 54 1.10 22.79 2.34
CA GLU A 54 0.10 22.89 1.28
C GLU A 54 0.07 21.59 0.51
N PHE A 55 -1.09 20.97 0.45
CA PHE A 55 -1.37 19.83 -0.41
C PHE A 55 -2.14 20.31 -1.63
N GLU A 56 -1.76 19.81 -2.80
CA GLU A 56 -2.52 19.91 -4.03
C GLU A 56 -2.97 18.49 -4.40
N ILE A 57 -4.29 18.23 -4.39
CA ILE A 57 -4.87 16.92 -4.73
C ILE A 57 -5.90 17.15 -5.84
N ASP A 58 -5.68 16.53 -7.01
CA ASP A 58 -6.48 16.70 -8.21
C ASP A 58 -6.73 18.19 -8.59
N GLY A 59 -5.72 19.03 -8.35
CA GLY A 59 -5.75 20.46 -8.67
C GLY A 59 -6.39 21.36 -7.60
N GLU A 60 -7.00 20.80 -6.56
CA GLU A 60 -7.47 21.56 -5.39
C GLU A 60 -6.36 21.71 -4.36
N LYS A 61 -6.27 22.89 -3.72
CA LYS A 61 -5.20 23.24 -2.78
C LYS A 61 -5.75 23.58 -1.42
N GLU A 62 -5.15 22.96 -0.41
CA GLU A 62 -5.46 23.26 1.01
C GLU A 62 -4.19 23.26 1.84
N VAL A 63 -4.14 24.14 2.85
CA VAL A 63 -3.07 24.17 3.84
C VAL A 63 -3.48 23.37 5.07
N VAL A 64 -2.68 22.37 5.40
CA VAL A 64 -2.92 21.43 6.51
C VAL A 64 -1.90 21.69 7.60
N GLY A 65 -2.37 21.85 8.85
CA GLY A 65 -1.55 22.12 10.03
C GLY A 65 -1.60 21.00 11.07
N PRO A 66 -0.91 21.17 12.22
CA PRO A 66 -0.78 20.14 13.25
C PRO A 66 -2.12 19.61 13.75
N GLY A 67 -2.26 18.27 13.77
CA GLY A 67 -3.49 17.58 14.15
C GLY A 67 -4.55 17.50 13.05
N GLN A 68 -4.27 18.07 11.88
CA GLN A 68 -5.13 17.94 10.70
C GLN A 68 -4.60 16.88 9.74
N MET A 69 -5.50 16.30 8.96
CA MET A 69 -5.24 15.17 8.07
C MET A 69 -5.90 15.41 6.71
N CYS A 70 -5.23 14.99 5.64
CA CYS A 70 -5.82 14.85 4.31
C CYS A 70 -5.54 13.47 3.73
N VAL A 71 -6.27 13.12 2.67
CA VAL A 71 -6.20 11.81 2.01
C VAL A 71 -6.17 12.03 0.51
N ALA A 72 -5.19 11.40 -0.17
CA ALA A 72 -5.22 11.20 -1.60
C ALA A 72 -5.75 9.78 -1.87
N LEU A 73 -6.81 9.69 -2.68
CA LEU A 73 -7.40 8.41 -3.06
C LEU A 73 -6.58 7.76 -4.19
N VAL A 74 -6.95 6.52 -4.53
CA VAL A 74 -6.36 5.80 -5.68
C VAL A 74 -6.43 6.68 -6.92
N ASP A 75 -5.32 6.77 -7.64
CA ASP A 75 -5.15 7.54 -8.88
C ASP A 75 -5.31 9.08 -8.76
N GLU A 76 -5.58 9.63 -7.58
CA GLU A 76 -5.56 11.09 -7.40
C GLU A 76 -4.13 11.62 -7.43
N ASN A 77 -3.87 12.54 -8.36
CA ASN A 77 -2.57 13.22 -8.45
C ASN A 77 -2.41 14.17 -7.28
N HIS A 78 -1.35 14.00 -6.53
CA HIS A 78 -1.10 14.83 -5.35
C HIS A 78 0.35 15.28 -5.24
N ALA A 79 0.51 16.51 -4.74
CA ALA A 79 1.78 17.15 -4.45
C ALA A 79 1.73 17.77 -3.07
N VAL A 80 2.89 17.95 -2.44
CA VAL A 80 2.98 18.60 -1.13
C VAL A 80 4.15 19.57 -1.09
N ARG A 81 3.92 20.74 -0.46
CA ARG A 81 4.92 21.78 -0.23
C ARG A 81 4.89 22.24 1.21
N ASN A 82 6.03 22.32 1.86
CA ASN A 82 6.14 23.05 3.14
C ASN A 82 5.96 24.55 2.89
N VAL A 83 4.90 25.14 3.45
CA VAL A 83 4.57 26.57 3.33
C VAL A 83 4.72 27.30 4.65
N GLY A 84 5.14 26.61 5.71
CA GLY A 84 5.42 27.19 7.02
C GLY A 84 6.78 27.88 7.10
N ASP A 85 7.09 28.43 8.26
CA ASP A 85 8.35 29.07 8.61
C ASP A 85 9.32 28.14 9.38
N VAL A 86 8.89 26.91 9.63
CA VAL A 86 9.66 25.83 10.27
C VAL A 86 9.53 24.55 9.45
N PRO A 87 10.45 23.59 9.62
CA PRO A 87 10.28 22.26 9.00
C PRO A 87 8.96 21.64 9.43
N ASP A 88 8.21 21.09 8.48
CA ASP A 88 7.07 20.26 8.81
C ASP A 88 7.48 18.82 9.09
N ILE A 89 6.69 18.15 9.92
CA ILE A 89 6.79 16.72 10.17
C ILE A 89 5.39 16.15 10.04
N MET A 90 5.27 15.11 9.23
CA MET A 90 4.02 14.41 9.03
C MET A 90 4.20 12.89 9.21
N TYR A 91 3.15 12.25 9.70
CA TYR A 91 2.94 10.83 9.46
C TYR A 91 2.28 10.66 8.10
N LEU A 92 2.78 9.74 7.32
CA LEU A 92 2.11 9.32 6.10
C LEU A 92 2.05 7.80 6.00
N SER A 93 1.01 7.29 5.35
CA SER A 93 0.88 5.86 5.05
C SER A 93 0.25 5.65 3.68
N VAL A 94 0.79 4.68 2.95
CA VAL A 94 0.29 4.20 1.65
C VAL A 94 -0.22 2.77 1.83
N THR A 95 -1.41 2.47 1.34
CA THR A 95 -2.02 1.14 1.45
C THR A 95 -2.82 0.78 0.20
N PRO A 96 -2.48 -0.35 -0.51
CA PRO A 96 -1.35 -1.24 -0.29
C PRO A 96 -0.01 -0.62 -0.72
N HIS A 97 1.12 -1.23 -0.31
CA HIS A 97 2.46 -0.89 -0.77
C HIS A 97 3.00 -1.99 -1.69
N ILE A 98 2.74 -1.84 -2.97
CA ILE A 98 3.12 -2.77 -4.03
C ILE A 98 3.87 -1.99 -5.11
N GLN A 99 5.05 -2.47 -5.51
CA GLN A 99 5.87 -1.81 -6.52
C GLN A 99 5.28 -1.94 -7.95
N PRO A 100 5.37 -0.88 -8.79
CA PRO A 100 5.87 0.46 -8.48
C PRO A 100 4.87 1.22 -7.62
N THR A 101 5.34 1.85 -6.54
CA THR A 101 4.44 2.51 -5.58
C THR A 101 4.01 3.90 -6.00
N HIS A 102 4.75 4.52 -6.93
CA HIS A 102 4.50 5.86 -7.42
C HIS A 102 4.45 5.86 -8.95
N THR A 103 3.48 6.54 -9.51
CA THR A 103 3.46 6.90 -10.92
C THR A 103 3.69 8.38 -11.05
N MET A 104 4.78 8.76 -11.72
CA MET A 104 5.13 10.13 -12.00
C MET A 104 4.39 10.63 -13.24
N TRP A 105 4.12 11.92 -13.28
CA TRP A 105 3.48 12.60 -14.41
C TRP A 105 4.42 13.63 -15.00
N ALA A 106 4.44 13.74 -16.31
CA ALA A 106 5.14 14.81 -17.01
C ALA A 106 4.32 16.11 -16.95
N ASP A 107 4.98 17.25 -17.17
CA ASP A 107 4.34 18.57 -17.08
C ASP A 107 3.16 18.73 -18.06
N GLU A 108 3.18 18.01 -19.19
CA GLU A 108 2.09 17.95 -20.16
C GLU A 108 0.92 17.04 -19.76
N GLY A 109 0.95 16.45 -18.56
CA GLY A 109 -0.09 15.58 -18.04
C GLY A 109 -0.08 14.16 -18.61
N THR A 110 1.05 13.70 -19.14
CA THR A 110 1.24 12.31 -19.56
C THR A 110 1.87 11.46 -18.45
N ARG A 111 1.37 10.24 -18.31
CA ARG A 111 1.87 9.25 -17.34
C ARG A 111 3.25 8.76 -17.78
N GLN A 112 4.21 8.76 -16.88
CA GLN A 112 5.54 8.24 -17.15
C GLN A 112 5.57 6.70 -17.00
N PRO A 113 6.56 6.03 -17.64
CA PRO A 113 6.75 4.61 -17.45
C PRO A 113 6.93 4.22 -15.97
N PRO A 114 6.54 2.98 -15.58
CA PRO A 114 6.76 2.49 -14.23
C PRO A 114 8.22 2.64 -13.79
N HIS A 115 8.43 3.21 -12.61
CA HIS A 115 9.75 3.36 -12.00
C HIS A 115 9.82 2.54 -10.72
N PHE A 116 10.68 1.51 -10.74
CA PHE A 116 10.89 0.63 -9.61
C PHE A 116 11.99 1.16 -8.71
N ILE A 117 11.83 1.02 -7.41
CA ILE A 117 12.72 1.58 -6.40
C ILE A 117 13.24 0.44 -5.50
N SER A 118 14.53 0.46 -5.20
CA SER A 118 15.11 -0.48 -4.25
C SER A 118 14.45 -0.40 -2.88
N ASN A 119 14.27 -1.55 -2.22
CA ASN A 119 13.76 -1.65 -0.85
C ASN A 119 14.60 -0.82 0.15
N ALA A 120 15.88 -0.59 -0.13
CA ALA A 120 16.74 0.28 0.69
C ALA A 120 16.22 1.72 0.79
N ALA A 121 15.58 2.25 -0.25
CA ALA A 121 14.96 3.58 -0.22
C ALA A 121 13.75 3.66 0.73
N TYR A 122 13.25 2.51 1.17
CA TYR A 122 12.16 2.38 2.15
C TYR A 122 12.66 1.94 3.54
N ASP A 123 13.96 2.05 3.81
CA ASP A 123 14.61 1.59 5.07
C ASP A 123 14.46 0.07 5.32
N VAL A 124 14.24 -0.71 4.27
CA VAL A 124 14.20 -2.17 4.34
C VAL A 124 15.57 -2.72 3.95
N PRO A 125 16.20 -3.58 4.78
CA PRO A 125 17.47 -4.19 4.45
C PRO A 125 17.41 -4.94 3.11
N LEU A 126 18.46 -4.78 2.30
CA LEU A 126 18.58 -5.52 1.05
C LEU A 126 18.94 -6.98 1.33
N ASP A 127 18.27 -7.89 0.67
CA ASP A 127 18.71 -9.28 0.56
C ASP A 127 19.71 -9.42 -0.60
N GLU A 128 20.98 -9.25 -0.32
CA GLU A 128 22.06 -9.37 -1.32
C GLU A 128 22.49 -10.83 -1.54
N ILE A 129 22.02 -11.76 -0.72
CA ILE A 129 22.48 -13.16 -0.68
C ILE A 129 21.64 -14.05 -1.59
N THR A 130 20.32 -13.88 -1.57
CA THR A 130 19.41 -14.72 -2.36
C THR A 130 19.58 -14.44 -3.87
N PRO A 131 19.89 -15.46 -4.70
CA PRO A 131 20.00 -15.29 -6.14
C PRO A 131 18.68 -14.79 -6.76
N THR A 132 18.75 -13.90 -7.75
CA THR A 132 17.55 -13.37 -8.45
C THR A 132 16.68 -14.47 -9.06
N ALA A 133 17.28 -15.54 -9.59
CA ALA A 133 16.55 -16.70 -10.08
C ALA A 133 15.69 -17.39 -9.00
N LYS A 134 16.15 -17.37 -7.73
CA LYS A 134 15.35 -17.89 -6.61
C LYS A 134 14.20 -16.96 -6.25
N LEU A 135 14.42 -15.63 -6.26
CA LEU A 135 13.33 -14.66 -6.07
C LEU A 135 12.25 -14.80 -7.14
N LEU A 136 12.66 -14.99 -8.40
CA LEU A 136 11.73 -15.29 -9.49
C LEU A 136 10.95 -16.59 -9.23
N GLY A 137 11.62 -17.65 -8.77
CA GLY A 137 10.95 -18.91 -8.39
C GLY A 137 9.91 -18.68 -7.30
N CYS A 138 10.25 -18.00 -6.22
CA CYS A 138 9.31 -17.66 -5.14
C CYS A 138 8.11 -16.83 -5.63
N HIS A 139 8.35 -15.88 -6.55
CA HIS A 139 7.26 -15.10 -7.16
C HIS A 139 6.31 -15.98 -7.97
N LEU A 140 6.83 -16.90 -8.80
CA LEU A 140 6.00 -17.81 -9.58
C LEU A 140 5.21 -18.78 -8.68
N GLU A 141 5.84 -19.36 -7.66
CA GLU A 141 5.18 -20.20 -6.67
C GLU A 141 4.03 -19.47 -5.95
N ALA A 142 4.26 -18.20 -5.55
CA ALA A 142 3.22 -17.39 -4.93
C ALA A 142 2.07 -17.07 -5.89
N ALA A 143 2.36 -16.84 -7.18
CA ALA A 143 1.35 -16.60 -8.20
C ALA A 143 0.49 -17.86 -8.46
N GLU A 144 1.11 -19.02 -8.55
CA GLU A 144 0.41 -20.30 -8.69
C GLU A 144 -0.48 -20.58 -7.47
N ALA A 145 0.05 -20.39 -6.26
CA ALA A 145 -0.70 -20.56 -5.03
C ALA A 145 -1.90 -19.58 -4.94
N LEU A 146 -1.76 -18.33 -5.39
CA LEU A 146 -2.89 -17.42 -5.47
C LEU A 146 -3.95 -17.90 -6.47
N ALA A 147 -3.56 -18.38 -7.64
CA ALA A 147 -4.50 -18.90 -8.64
C ALA A 147 -5.35 -20.06 -8.06
N GLU A 148 -4.72 -21.00 -7.33
CA GLU A 148 -5.42 -22.08 -6.66
C GLU A 148 -6.40 -21.57 -5.59
N ARG A 149 -6.00 -20.54 -4.80
CA ARG A 149 -6.87 -19.94 -3.78
C ARG A 149 -8.05 -19.20 -4.39
N VAL A 150 -7.85 -18.53 -5.52
CA VAL A 150 -8.93 -17.85 -6.25
C VAL A 150 -9.96 -18.88 -6.76
N GLU A 151 -9.51 -19.97 -7.38
CA GLU A 151 -10.40 -21.04 -7.85
C GLU A 151 -11.19 -21.65 -6.70
N ALA A 152 -10.52 -22.01 -5.61
CA ALA A 152 -11.17 -22.54 -4.42
C ALA A 152 -12.19 -21.56 -3.82
N ALA A 153 -11.85 -20.27 -3.76
CA ALA A 153 -12.76 -19.24 -3.25
C ALA A 153 -13.99 -19.12 -4.14
N VAL A 154 -13.85 -19.09 -5.47
CA VAL A 154 -14.99 -19.04 -6.41
C VAL A 154 -15.94 -20.22 -6.19
N ASN A 155 -15.42 -21.44 -6.06
CA ASN A 155 -16.23 -22.63 -5.83
C ASN A 155 -17.04 -22.51 -4.51
N VAL A 156 -16.39 -22.08 -3.41
CA VAL A 156 -17.07 -21.84 -2.13
C VAL A 156 -18.13 -20.73 -2.25
N GLN A 157 -17.82 -19.60 -2.93
CA GLN A 157 -18.80 -18.55 -3.12
C GLN A 157 -20.04 -19.04 -3.86
N GLN A 158 -19.89 -19.82 -4.93
CA GLN A 158 -20.99 -20.36 -5.72
C GLN A 158 -21.85 -21.33 -4.89
N GLU A 159 -21.22 -22.26 -4.18
CA GLU A 159 -21.91 -23.23 -3.33
C GLU A 159 -22.68 -22.54 -2.20
N GLN A 160 -22.00 -21.67 -1.45
CA GLN A 160 -22.61 -21.04 -0.28
C GLN A 160 -23.61 -19.94 -0.65
N ALA A 161 -23.51 -19.33 -1.83
CA ALA A 161 -24.54 -18.40 -2.32
C ALA A 161 -25.90 -19.09 -2.49
N ALA A 162 -25.94 -20.34 -2.97
CA ALA A 162 -27.16 -21.11 -3.07
C ALA A 162 -27.77 -21.40 -1.69
N VAL A 163 -26.95 -21.84 -0.73
CA VAL A 163 -27.36 -22.08 0.66
C VAL A 163 -27.89 -20.81 1.32
N LEU A 164 -27.14 -19.70 1.19
CA LEU A 164 -27.52 -18.40 1.75
C LEU A 164 -28.87 -17.92 1.20
N LYS A 165 -29.08 -18.02 -0.11
CA LYS A 165 -30.34 -17.64 -0.76
C LYS A 165 -31.53 -18.44 -0.24
N GLN A 166 -31.37 -19.76 -0.07
CA GLN A 166 -32.41 -20.63 0.49
C GLN A 166 -32.68 -20.33 1.96
N ALA A 167 -31.65 -20.16 2.76
CA ALA A 167 -31.76 -19.86 4.20
C ALA A 167 -32.49 -18.52 4.43
N LEU A 168 -32.16 -17.49 3.65
CA LEU A 168 -32.84 -16.19 3.73
C LEU A 168 -34.32 -16.29 3.32
N ALA A 169 -34.64 -17.04 2.28
CA ALA A 169 -36.03 -17.22 1.82
C ALA A 169 -36.90 -18.00 2.85
N SER A 170 -36.28 -18.88 3.64
CA SER A 170 -36.99 -19.70 4.66
C SER A 170 -36.84 -19.16 6.10
N GLY A 171 -36.20 -18.00 6.29
CA GLY A 171 -36.02 -17.39 7.60
C GLY A 171 -35.04 -18.14 8.53
N GLN A 172 -34.21 -19.01 7.97
CA GLN A 172 -33.21 -19.83 8.72
C GLN A 172 -31.93 -19.01 8.99
N LYS A 173 -31.99 -18.15 10.00
CA LYS A 173 -30.90 -17.21 10.33
C LYS A 173 -29.55 -17.89 10.56
N ASP A 174 -29.52 -18.97 11.32
CA ASP A 174 -28.25 -19.65 11.67
C ASP A 174 -27.58 -20.25 10.44
N ALA A 175 -28.34 -20.86 9.53
CA ALA A 175 -27.83 -21.38 8.27
C ALA A 175 -27.31 -20.25 7.35
N ALA A 176 -27.96 -19.10 7.35
CA ALA A 176 -27.49 -17.94 6.59
C ALA A 176 -26.15 -17.39 7.14
N LEU A 177 -26.02 -17.33 8.46
CA LEU A 177 -24.77 -16.90 9.12
C LEU A 177 -23.63 -17.91 8.84
N GLU A 178 -23.89 -19.21 8.93
CA GLU A 178 -22.90 -20.25 8.64
C GLU A 178 -22.42 -20.17 7.17
N ALA A 179 -23.32 -19.98 6.21
CA ALA A 179 -22.96 -19.83 4.81
C ALA A 179 -22.08 -18.59 4.60
N ARG A 180 -22.44 -17.44 5.20
CA ARG A 180 -21.60 -16.21 5.16
C ARG A 180 -20.21 -16.47 5.72
N ASP A 181 -20.10 -17.16 6.85
CA ASP A 181 -18.82 -17.41 7.53
C ASP A 181 -17.91 -18.32 6.69
N LYS A 182 -18.47 -19.31 5.98
CA LYS A 182 -17.74 -20.13 5.02
C LYS A 182 -17.27 -19.29 3.81
N MET A 183 -18.11 -18.42 3.28
CA MET A 183 -17.74 -17.49 2.20
C MET A 183 -16.58 -16.59 2.64
N TRP A 184 -16.66 -16.03 3.84
CA TRP A 184 -15.58 -15.19 4.39
C TRP A 184 -14.29 -15.95 4.58
N ALA A 185 -14.33 -17.18 5.12
CA ALA A 185 -13.12 -17.99 5.31
C ALA A 185 -12.36 -18.23 3.99
N ALA A 186 -13.08 -18.47 2.90
CA ALA A 186 -12.46 -18.62 1.57
C ALA A 186 -11.86 -17.31 1.05
N LEU A 187 -12.56 -16.18 1.21
CA LEU A 187 -12.05 -14.85 0.85
C LEU A 187 -10.82 -14.48 1.68
N PHE A 188 -10.83 -14.76 2.98
CA PHE A 188 -9.69 -14.50 3.85
C PHE A 188 -8.42 -15.19 3.35
N LEU A 189 -8.51 -16.47 2.97
CA LEU A 189 -7.36 -17.22 2.44
C LEU A 189 -6.87 -16.66 1.10
N MET A 190 -7.78 -16.26 0.22
CA MET A 190 -7.45 -15.63 -1.05
C MET A 190 -6.74 -14.28 -0.85
N TYR A 191 -7.28 -13.40 -0.01
CA TYR A 191 -6.65 -12.10 0.30
C TYR A 191 -5.29 -12.25 0.99
N SER A 192 -5.16 -13.22 1.93
CA SER A 192 -3.88 -13.52 2.57
C SER A 192 -2.83 -13.91 1.52
N GLN A 193 -3.18 -14.79 0.59
CA GLN A 193 -2.27 -15.24 -0.47
C GLN A 193 -1.92 -14.12 -1.45
N SER A 194 -2.82 -13.15 -1.68
CA SER A 194 -2.50 -11.99 -2.53
C SER A 194 -1.40 -11.12 -1.93
N PHE A 195 -1.32 -11.01 -0.61
CA PHE A 195 -0.21 -10.31 0.05
C PHE A 195 1.10 -11.10 0.01
N ASP A 196 1.05 -12.44 0.03
CA ASP A 196 2.26 -13.26 -0.17
C ASP A 196 2.82 -13.05 -1.58
N LEU A 197 1.96 -13.02 -2.60
CA LEU A 197 2.37 -12.66 -3.98
C LEU A 197 2.95 -11.24 -4.04
N ALA A 198 2.29 -10.27 -3.41
CA ALA A 198 2.76 -8.89 -3.39
C ALA A 198 4.14 -8.75 -2.69
N GLN A 199 4.40 -9.52 -1.63
CA GLN A 199 5.71 -9.55 -0.98
C GLN A 199 6.78 -10.13 -1.92
N ALA A 200 6.52 -11.29 -2.52
CA ALA A 200 7.45 -11.92 -3.45
C ALA A 200 7.73 -11.03 -4.68
N TRP A 201 6.71 -10.28 -5.15
CA TRP A 201 6.87 -9.28 -6.19
C TRP A 201 7.73 -8.10 -5.73
N ASN A 202 7.48 -7.50 -4.56
CA ASN A 202 8.27 -6.40 -4.02
C ASN A 202 9.74 -6.77 -3.87
N ASP A 203 10.05 -7.98 -3.43
CA ASP A 203 11.42 -8.48 -3.29
C ASP A 203 12.11 -8.64 -4.65
N LEU A 204 11.41 -9.21 -5.63
CA LEU A 204 11.92 -9.36 -6.99
C LEU A 204 12.08 -8.00 -7.68
N ALA A 205 11.06 -7.14 -7.64
CA ALA A 205 11.06 -5.82 -8.26
C ALA A 205 12.16 -4.92 -7.70
N SER A 206 12.35 -4.94 -6.37
CA SER A 206 13.46 -4.23 -5.71
C SER A 206 14.83 -4.68 -6.20
N ARG A 207 15.02 -5.99 -6.41
CA ARG A 207 16.29 -6.54 -6.93
C ARG A 207 16.57 -6.09 -8.36
N LEU A 208 15.52 -5.80 -9.12
CA LEU A 208 15.60 -5.36 -10.53
C LEU A 208 15.49 -3.82 -10.68
N ALA A 209 15.43 -3.09 -9.56
CA ALA A 209 15.33 -1.63 -9.53
C ALA A 209 16.70 -0.96 -9.61
N GLY A 210 17.45 -1.18 -10.66
CA GLY A 210 18.76 -0.55 -10.87
C GLY A 210 19.00 -0.28 -12.34
N ASP A 211 19.78 0.78 -12.62
CA ASP A 211 20.18 1.14 -13.99
C ASP A 211 21.24 0.19 -14.58
N ASP A 212 21.67 -0.83 -13.80
CA ASP A 212 22.76 -1.75 -14.13
C ASP A 212 22.29 -3.19 -14.43
N LEU A 213 21.17 -3.33 -15.13
CA LEU A 213 20.71 -4.66 -15.63
C LEU A 213 21.28 -4.95 -17.02
#